data_3627ce8f7c080bd67def7e8b8bfd6e27
#
_entry.id   3627ce8f7c080bd67def7e8b8bfd6e27
#
_cell.length_a   1.000
_cell.length_b   1.000
_cell.length_c   1.000
_cell.angle_alpha   90.00
_cell.angle_beta   90.00
_cell.angle_gamma   90.00
#
_symmetry.space_group_name_H-M   'P 1'
#
loop_
_entity.id
_entity.type
_entity.pdbx_description
1 polymer ?
#
loop_
_entity_poly.entity_id
_entity_poly.type
_entity_poly.pdbx_seq_one_letter_code
_entity_poly.pdbx_strand_id
1 'polypeptide(L)'
;MRLVAARIGQRLNFRTLSGELGISETILKTYLTVLEKTALVYLLPEHSEDGRNRKHQSHKVYFTDTGLCAFLSGWTTKEALIDGAMSDLMFENFVIIEILKSYRNRGVEPLLSYFRSRGSRECLEFCVCPKFIT
;
A
#
# COMPACT_ATOMS: atom_id res chain seq x y z
N MET A 1 4.09 -10.83 -7.72
CA MET A 1 4.51 -10.52 -6.34
C MET A 1 5.77 -9.65 -6.27
N ARG A 2 6.94 -10.06 -6.81
CA ARG A 2 8.20 -9.27 -6.72
C ARG A 2 8.07 -7.84 -7.25
N LEU A 3 7.43 -7.64 -8.42
CA LEU A 3 7.22 -6.32 -8.98
C LEU A 3 6.34 -5.43 -8.09
N VAL A 4 5.34 -6.03 -7.44
CA VAL A 4 4.48 -5.32 -6.48
C VAL A 4 5.27 -4.95 -5.23
N ALA A 5 6.13 -5.84 -4.73
CA ALA A 5 7.00 -5.56 -3.58
C ALA A 5 7.98 -4.40 -3.85
N ALA A 6 8.51 -4.31 -5.07
CA ALA A 6 9.36 -3.20 -5.48
C ALA A 6 8.62 -1.84 -5.59
N ARG A 7 7.29 -1.83 -5.45
CA ARG A 7 6.42 -0.64 -5.56
C ARG A 7 5.71 -0.28 -4.24
N ILE A 8 6.15 -0.85 -3.11
CA ILE A 8 5.53 -0.52 -1.81
C ILE A 8 5.60 0.98 -1.54
N GLY A 9 4.58 1.52 -0.87
CA GLY A 9 4.49 2.93 -0.56
C GLY A 9 4.29 3.86 -1.76
N GLN A 10 4.35 3.33 -2.98
CA GLN A 10 4.17 4.10 -4.21
C GLN A 10 2.75 3.96 -4.73
N ARG A 11 2.30 4.97 -5.46
CA ARG A 11 1.02 4.91 -6.17
C ARG A 11 1.08 3.88 -7.29
N LEU A 12 0.09 3.01 -7.32
CA LEU A 12 -0.02 2.00 -8.38
C LEU A 12 -0.45 2.66 -9.69
N ASN A 13 0.41 2.58 -10.69
CA ASN A 13 0.05 2.87 -12.06
C ASN A 13 -0.22 1.55 -12.80
N PHE A 14 -1.50 1.22 -12.94
CA PHE A 14 -1.92 -0.05 -13.56
C PHE A 14 -1.44 -0.18 -14.99
N ARG A 15 -1.42 0.89 -15.76
CA ARG A 15 -0.97 0.89 -17.16
C ARG A 15 0.53 0.56 -17.26
N THR A 16 1.34 1.19 -16.42
CA THR A 16 2.79 0.91 -16.39
C THR A 16 3.07 -0.51 -15.94
N LEU A 17 2.44 -0.94 -14.82
CA LEU A 17 2.64 -2.29 -14.28
C LEU A 17 2.16 -3.38 -15.23
N SER A 18 1.03 -3.19 -15.90
CA SER A 18 0.52 -4.16 -16.87
C SER A 18 1.44 -4.29 -18.08
N GLY A 19 2.01 -3.16 -18.54
CA GLY A 19 3.01 -3.15 -19.61
C GLY A 19 4.29 -3.88 -19.23
N GLU A 20 4.82 -3.67 -18.02
CA GLU A 20 6.02 -4.36 -17.52
C GLU A 20 5.80 -5.87 -17.35
N LEU A 21 4.58 -6.30 -17.03
CA LEU A 21 4.22 -7.71 -16.85
C LEU A 21 3.75 -8.40 -18.15
N GLY A 22 3.50 -7.65 -19.22
CA GLY A 22 2.93 -8.19 -20.45
C GLY A 22 1.51 -8.73 -20.31
N ILE A 23 0.72 -8.20 -19.38
CA ILE A 23 -0.68 -8.60 -19.10
C ILE A 23 -1.62 -7.40 -19.23
N SER A 24 -2.92 -7.66 -19.39
CA SER A 24 -3.90 -6.59 -19.41
C SER A 24 -4.10 -5.94 -18.02
N GLU A 25 -4.50 -4.67 -17.99
CA GLU A 25 -4.85 -4.00 -16.73
C GLU A 25 -5.96 -4.72 -15.96
N THR A 26 -6.89 -5.36 -16.66
CA THR A 26 -7.98 -6.14 -16.06
C THR A 26 -7.44 -7.35 -15.29
N ILE A 27 -6.51 -8.09 -15.90
CA ILE A 27 -5.85 -9.23 -15.25
C ILE A 27 -5.05 -8.75 -14.03
N LEU A 28 -4.31 -7.65 -14.16
CA LEU A 28 -3.54 -7.08 -13.04
C LEU A 28 -4.45 -6.69 -11.87
N LYS A 29 -5.57 -6.01 -12.14
CA LYS A 29 -6.56 -5.64 -11.10
C LYS A 29 -7.14 -6.86 -10.40
N THR A 30 -7.48 -7.90 -11.16
CA THR A 30 -7.95 -9.18 -10.60
C THR A 30 -6.89 -9.79 -9.68
N TYR A 31 -5.63 -9.79 -10.11
CA TYR A 31 -4.52 -10.31 -9.31
C TYR A 31 -4.34 -9.56 -7.99
N LEU A 32 -4.35 -8.22 -8.04
CA LEU A 32 -4.24 -7.39 -6.83
C LEU A 32 -5.44 -7.59 -5.89
N THR A 33 -6.65 -7.74 -6.45
CA THR A 33 -7.84 -8.07 -5.65
C THR A 33 -7.70 -9.40 -4.92
N VAL A 34 -7.11 -10.41 -5.56
CA VAL A 34 -6.83 -11.70 -4.91
C VAL A 34 -5.81 -11.52 -3.77
N LEU A 35 -4.72 -10.80 -4.02
CA LEU A 35 -3.70 -10.54 -3.00
C LEU A 35 -4.27 -9.76 -1.80
N GLU A 36 -5.17 -8.83 -2.04
CA GLU A 36 -5.85 -8.06 -0.98
C GLU A 36 -6.83 -8.95 -0.18
N LYS A 37 -7.67 -9.74 -0.87
CA LYS A 37 -8.61 -10.67 -0.23
C LYS A 37 -7.93 -11.77 0.57
N THR A 38 -6.74 -12.17 0.16
CA THR A 38 -5.91 -13.13 0.91
C THR A 38 -5.06 -12.48 2.00
N ALA A 39 -5.27 -11.18 2.25
CA ALA A 39 -4.55 -10.40 3.23
C ALA A 39 -3.01 -10.40 3.05
N LEU A 40 -2.51 -10.62 1.85
CA LEU A 40 -1.09 -10.50 1.53
C LEU A 40 -0.66 -9.05 1.31
N VAL A 41 -1.57 -8.23 0.75
CA VAL A 41 -1.35 -6.80 0.58
C VAL A 41 -2.53 -6.01 1.11
N TYR A 42 -2.28 -4.75 1.39
CA TYR A 42 -3.27 -3.74 1.71
C TYR A 42 -3.18 -2.61 0.68
N LEU A 43 -4.30 -2.24 0.09
CA LEU A 43 -4.40 -1.14 -0.86
C LEU A 43 -4.94 0.09 -0.15
N LEU A 44 -4.05 1.04 0.15
CA LEU A 44 -4.39 2.30 0.81
C LEU A 44 -4.96 3.28 -0.22
N PRO A 45 -6.24 3.71 -0.10
CA PRO A 45 -6.85 4.63 -1.05
C PRO A 45 -6.38 6.06 -0.85
N GLU A 46 -6.39 6.85 -1.93
CA GLU A 46 -6.24 8.30 -1.86
C GLU A 46 -7.48 8.92 -1.19
N HIS A 47 -7.26 9.92 -0.31
CA HIS A 47 -8.35 10.65 0.32
C HIS A 47 -9.12 11.46 -0.72
N SER A 48 -10.45 11.36 -0.69
CA SER A 48 -11.34 12.14 -1.55
C SER A 48 -12.35 12.89 -0.70
N GLU A 49 -12.32 14.22 -0.75
CA GLU A 49 -13.27 15.06 -0.02
C GLU A 49 -14.71 14.82 -0.49
N ASP A 50 -14.92 14.50 -1.77
CA ASP A 50 -16.25 14.36 -2.35
C ASP A 50 -16.90 12.98 -2.21
N GLY A 51 -16.19 11.98 -1.70
CA GLY A 51 -16.71 10.60 -1.51
C GLY A 51 -17.29 9.93 -2.77
N ARG A 52 -17.49 10.69 -3.83
CA ARG A 52 -18.20 10.27 -5.06
C ARG A 52 -17.30 9.69 -6.15
N ASN A 53 -15.99 9.95 -6.12
CA ASN A 53 -15.07 9.60 -7.20
C ASN A 53 -14.20 8.36 -6.89
N ARG A 54 -14.79 7.31 -6.29
CA ARG A 54 -14.08 6.04 -6.00
C ARG A 54 -13.54 5.34 -7.26
N LYS A 55 -14.07 5.64 -8.45
CA LYS A 55 -13.68 4.95 -9.70
C LYS A 55 -12.30 5.33 -10.24
N HIS A 56 -11.71 6.44 -9.81
CA HIS A 56 -10.40 6.93 -10.25
C HIS A 56 -9.41 7.11 -9.09
N GLN A 57 -9.72 6.55 -7.90
CA GLN A 57 -8.81 6.64 -6.77
C GLN A 57 -7.52 5.87 -7.06
N SER A 58 -6.42 6.57 -6.94
CA SER A 58 -5.10 5.96 -6.89
C SER A 58 -4.94 5.22 -5.57
N HIS A 59 -4.22 4.11 -5.58
CA HIS A 59 -3.94 3.34 -4.37
C HIS A 59 -2.43 3.23 -4.19
N LYS A 60 -1.97 3.28 -2.94
CA LYS A 60 -0.64 2.83 -2.56
C LYS A 60 -0.73 1.38 -2.10
N VAL A 61 0.30 0.57 -2.37
CA VAL A 61 0.33 -0.83 -1.97
C VAL A 61 1.28 -1.03 -0.79
N TYR A 62 0.83 -1.81 0.18
CA TYR A 62 1.61 -2.23 1.35
C TYR A 62 1.48 -3.73 1.55
N PHE A 63 2.57 -4.39 1.95
CA PHE A 63 2.54 -5.81 2.31
C PHE A 63 2.21 -5.97 3.78
N THR A 64 1.28 -6.85 4.10
CA THR A 64 0.88 -7.13 5.50
C THR A 64 1.97 -7.81 6.31
N ASP A 65 2.92 -8.44 5.63
CA ASP A 65 4.15 -8.98 6.18
C ASP A 65 5.35 -8.25 5.58
N THR A 66 6.01 -7.42 6.41
CA THR A 66 7.19 -6.64 5.98
C THR A 66 8.38 -7.54 5.67
N GLY A 67 8.51 -8.67 6.35
CA GLY A 67 9.56 -9.66 6.08
C GLY A 67 9.40 -10.31 4.70
N LEU A 68 8.16 -10.68 4.35
CA LEU A 68 7.84 -11.17 3.00
C LEU A 68 8.17 -10.11 1.94
N CYS A 69 7.83 -8.85 2.20
CA CYS A 69 8.15 -7.76 1.29
C CYS A 69 9.66 -7.60 1.09
N ALA A 70 10.44 -7.61 2.16
CA ALA A 70 11.89 -7.52 2.12
C ALA A 70 12.49 -8.70 1.32
N PHE A 71 12.04 -9.92 1.58
CA PHE A 71 12.47 -11.11 0.84
C PHE A 71 12.18 -11.00 -0.66
N LEU A 72 10.97 -10.60 -1.03
CA LEU A 72 10.55 -10.46 -2.43
C LEU A 72 11.31 -9.35 -3.16
N SER A 73 11.70 -8.31 -2.44
CA SER A 73 12.47 -7.17 -2.96
C SER A 73 14.00 -7.44 -2.97
N GLY A 74 14.45 -8.58 -2.45
CA GLY A 74 15.85 -8.97 -2.46
C GLY A 74 16.67 -8.43 -1.27
N TRP A 75 16.03 -7.82 -0.28
CA TRP A 75 16.68 -7.34 0.95
C TRP A 75 16.73 -8.48 1.97
N THR A 76 17.79 -9.28 1.92
CA THR A 76 17.88 -10.53 2.68
C THR A 76 18.61 -10.42 4.01
N THR A 77 19.29 -9.31 4.26
CA THR A 77 19.98 -9.05 5.54
C THR A 77 19.47 -7.76 6.17
N LYS A 78 19.57 -7.67 7.49
CA LYS A 78 19.15 -6.49 8.26
C LYS A 78 19.94 -5.25 7.85
N GLU A 79 21.24 -5.39 7.67
CA GLU A 79 22.14 -4.30 7.29
C GLU A 79 21.79 -3.79 5.89
N ALA A 80 21.61 -4.68 4.91
CA ALA A 80 21.21 -4.31 3.56
C ALA A 80 19.86 -3.61 3.54
N LEU A 81 18.91 -4.01 4.41
CA LEU A 81 17.60 -3.38 4.50
C LEU A 81 17.70 -1.97 5.09
N ILE A 82 18.46 -1.79 6.18
CA ILE A 82 18.58 -0.49 6.88
C ILE A 82 19.31 0.53 6.01
N ASP A 83 20.39 0.11 5.36
CA ASP A 83 21.23 0.99 4.52
C ASP A 83 20.72 1.07 3.07
N GLY A 84 19.71 0.30 2.73
CA GLY A 84 19.18 0.17 1.38
C GLY A 84 18.28 1.33 0.96
N ALA A 85 18.16 1.52 -0.36
CA ALA A 85 17.35 2.57 -0.96
C ALA A 85 15.83 2.46 -0.64
N MET A 86 15.38 1.31 -0.16
CA MET A 86 13.98 1.08 0.23
C MET A 86 13.74 1.14 1.75
N SER A 87 14.74 1.53 2.54
CA SER A 87 14.65 1.57 4.00
C SER A 87 13.45 2.38 4.48
N ASP A 88 13.29 3.60 3.99
CA ASP A 88 12.19 4.49 4.35
C ASP A 88 10.82 3.91 3.96
N LEU A 89 10.72 3.33 2.76
CA LEU A 89 9.49 2.69 2.28
C LEU A 89 9.13 1.42 3.07
N MET A 90 10.14 0.65 3.49
CA MET A 90 9.93 -0.51 4.36
C MET A 90 9.48 -0.10 5.76
N PHE A 91 10.06 0.98 6.30
CA PHE A 91 9.61 1.54 7.56
C PHE A 91 8.18 2.09 7.47
N GLU A 92 7.86 2.82 6.40
CA GLU A 92 6.50 3.27 6.11
C GLU A 92 5.53 2.08 6.04
N ASN A 93 5.89 1.02 5.31
CA ASN A 93 5.10 -0.20 5.21
C ASN A 93 4.84 -0.80 6.60
N PHE A 94 5.88 -0.91 7.42
CA PHE A 94 5.76 -1.43 8.78
C PHE A 94 4.76 -0.61 9.61
N VAL A 95 4.91 0.71 9.64
CA VAL A 95 4.04 1.61 10.42
C VAL A 95 2.58 1.50 9.99
N ILE A 96 2.30 1.55 8.67
CA ILE A 96 0.94 1.46 8.14
C ILE A 96 0.29 0.13 8.53
N ILE A 97 1.02 -0.96 8.39
CA ILE A 97 0.49 -2.29 8.68
C ILE A 97 0.28 -2.50 10.17
N GLU A 98 1.15 -1.97 11.03
CA GLU A 98 0.94 -2.04 12.49
C GLU A 98 -0.29 -1.21 12.93
N ILE A 99 -0.51 -0.05 12.33
CA ILE A 99 -1.75 0.72 12.54
C ILE A 99 -2.96 -0.13 12.10
N LEU A 100 -2.96 -0.68 10.89
CA LEU A 100 -4.03 -1.52 10.38
C LEU A 100 -4.34 -2.70 11.31
N LYS A 101 -3.30 -3.44 11.71
CA LYS A 101 -3.40 -4.58 12.63
C LYS A 101 -3.96 -4.16 13.99
N SER A 102 -3.53 -3.02 14.54
CA SER A 102 -4.00 -2.55 15.84
C SER A 102 -5.51 -2.34 15.89
N TYR A 103 -6.09 -1.86 14.79
CA TYR A 103 -7.55 -1.70 14.66
C TYR A 103 -8.24 -3.04 14.41
N ARG A 104 -7.74 -3.85 13.46
CA ARG A 104 -8.33 -5.14 13.10
C ARG A 104 -8.33 -6.12 14.27
N ASN A 105 -7.29 -6.12 15.09
CA ASN A 105 -7.22 -6.95 16.32
C ASN A 105 -8.30 -6.58 17.36
N ARG A 106 -8.88 -5.39 17.25
CA ARG A 106 -10.03 -4.94 18.06
C ARG A 106 -11.38 -5.18 17.38
N GLY A 107 -11.37 -5.84 16.20
CA GLY A 107 -12.57 -6.05 15.40
C GLY A 107 -13.06 -4.79 14.66
N VAL A 108 -12.22 -3.76 14.54
CA VAL A 108 -12.54 -2.49 13.87
C VAL A 108 -11.79 -2.39 12.56
N GLU A 109 -12.50 -2.11 11.46
CA GLU A 109 -11.85 -1.80 10.18
C GLU A 109 -11.57 -0.28 10.14
N PRO A 110 -10.30 0.15 10.13
CA PRO A 110 -9.97 1.57 10.10
C PRO A 110 -10.22 2.15 8.70
N LEU A 111 -10.71 3.37 8.64
CA LEU A 111 -10.75 4.14 7.40
C LEU A 111 -9.39 4.85 7.24
N LEU A 112 -8.43 4.16 6.66
CA LEU A 112 -7.15 4.72 6.32
C LEU A 112 -7.18 5.28 4.90
N SER A 113 -6.60 6.45 4.70
CA SER A 113 -6.39 7.06 3.40
C SER A 113 -5.13 7.92 3.43
N TYR A 114 -4.55 8.19 2.26
CA TYR A 114 -3.43 9.12 2.14
C TYR A 114 -3.87 10.40 1.43
N PHE A 115 -3.27 11.52 1.80
CA PHE A 115 -3.49 12.81 1.14
C PHE A 115 -2.45 13.05 0.06
N ARG A 116 -2.89 13.70 -1.01
CA ARG A 116 -2.01 14.22 -2.04
C ARG A 116 -1.75 15.71 -1.80
N SER A 117 -0.55 16.08 -1.42
CA SER A 117 -0.13 17.48 -1.39
C SER A 117 0.03 18.03 -2.81
N ARG A 118 -0.55 19.20 -3.07
CA ARG A 118 -0.33 19.95 -4.32
C ARG A 118 0.97 20.77 -4.21
N GLY A 119 2.11 20.12 -4.35
CA GLY A 119 3.41 20.79 -4.38
C GLY A 119 4.49 19.97 -3.70
N SER A 120 5.47 19.57 -4.47
CA SER A 120 6.82 19.10 -4.11
C SER A 120 6.98 18.37 -2.78
N ARG A 121 7.11 17.08 -2.87
CA ARG A 121 7.29 16.05 -1.84
C ARG A 121 5.95 15.53 -1.32
N GLU A 122 5.73 14.25 -1.61
CA GLU A 122 4.62 13.48 -1.07
C GLU A 122 4.76 13.41 0.45
N CYS A 123 4.15 14.37 1.13
CA CYS A 123 3.99 14.27 2.57
C CYS A 123 2.89 13.25 2.84
N LEU A 124 3.24 12.18 3.52
CA LEU A 124 2.29 11.18 3.98
C LEU A 124 1.49 11.79 5.15
N GLU A 125 0.41 12.46 4.85
CA GLU A 125 -0.59 12.78 5.85
C GLU A 125 -1.60 11.63 5.88
N PHE A 126 -1.56 10.85 6.96
CA PHE A 126 -2.54 9.80 7.19
C PHE A 126 -3.77 10.37 7.87
N CYS A 127 -4.93 10.16 7.28
CA CYS A 127 -6.18 10.33 7.99
C CYS A 127 -6.63 8.97 8.53
N VAL A 128 -6.55 8.80 9.85
CA VAL A 128 -7.28 7.74 10.55
C VAL A 128 -8.61 8.36 10.94
N CYS A 129 -9.67 8.08 10.19
CA CYS A 129 -11.01 8.44 10.60
C CYS A 129 -11.60 7.24 11.36
N PRO A 130 -11.63 7.24 12.71
CA PRO A 130 -12.37 6.21 13.42
C PRO A 130 -13.86 6.43 13.10
N LYS A 131 -14.50 5.45 12.43
CA LYS A 131 -15.95 5.37 12.51
C LYS A 131 -16.28 5.00 13.94
N PHE A 132 -16.67 5.98 14.74
CA PHE A 132 -17.43 5.66 15.94
C PHE A 132 -18.75 5.04 15.48
N ILE A 133 -18.89 3.75 15.71
CA ILE A 133 -20.18 3.09 15.65
C ILE A 133 -20.96 3.65 16.84
N THR A 134 -21.85 4.55 16.57
CA THR A 134 -22.93 4.90 17.51
C THR A 134 -23.92 3.76 17.56
#